data_b5f560e34e8961055dcb85297ee6e280
#
_entry.id   b5f560e34e8961055dcb85297ee6e280
#
_cell.length_a   1.000
_cell.length_b   1.000
_cell.length_c   1.000
_cell.angle_alpha   90.00
_cell.angle_beta   90.00
_cell.angle_gamma   90.00
#
_symmetry.space_group_name_H-M   'P 1'
#
loop_
_entity.id
_entity.type
_entity.pdbx_description
1 polymer ?
#
loop_
_entity_poly.entity_id
_entity_poly.type
_entity_poly.pdbx_seq_one_letter_code
_entity_poly.pdbx_strand_id
1 'polypeptide(L)'
;MTVKKTVEGNKALLEIDGWLDTQTAPELGEALDALDSSVTELTIDMNALEYISSSGLRQIVAAHKKLNGNLTIQNVSAEIMDVFNMSGFSKRLNIV
;
A
#
# COMPACT_ATOMS: atom_id res chain seq x y z
N MET A 1 -10.10 5.85 -7.61
CA MET A 1 -8.98 5.85 -6.62
C MET A 1 -8.03 7.00 -6.93
N THR A 2 -7.54 7.68 -5.93
CA THR A 2 -6.46 8.66 -6.11
C THR A 2 -5.28 8.25 -5.24
N VAL A 3 -4.08 8.62 -5.68
CA VAL A 3 -2.84 8.35 -4.97
C VAL A 3 -2.08 9.67 -4.84
N LYS A 4 -1.85 10.09 -3.60
CA LYS A 4 -1.06 11.28 -3.31
C LYS A 4 0.31 10.85 -2.81
N LYS A 5 1.36 11.33 -3.47
CA LYS A 5 2.74 10.96 -3.14
C LYS A 5 3.47 12.13 -2.49
N THR A 6 4.14 11.86 -1.38
CA THR A 6 5.05 12.81 -0.73
C THR A 6 6.38 12.11 -0.51
N VAL A 7 7.48 12.75 -0.90
CA VAL A 7 8.83 12.18 -0.76
C VAL A 7 9.71 13.13 0.03
N GLU A 8 10.38 12.59 1.05
CA GLU A 8 11.37 13.32 1.84
C GLU A 8 12.61 12.45 1.98
N GLY A 9 13.70 12.83 1.32
CA GLY A 9 14.94 12.06 1.32
C GLY A 9 14.71 10.66 0.76
N ASN A 10 14.99 9.64 1.57
CA ASN A 10 14.80 8.24 1.18
C ASN A 10 13.44 7.65 1.59
N LYS A 11 12.54 8.49 2.09
CA LYS A 11 11.23 8.07 2.59
C LYS A 11 10.12 8.60 1.69
N ALA A 12 9.13 7.76 1.42
CA ALA A 12 7.94 8.14 0.68
C ALA A 12 6.67 7.81 1.47
N LEU A 13 5.65 8.63 1.27
CA LEU A 13 4.32 8.42 1.78
C LEU A 13 3.36 8.37 0.59
N LEU A 14 2.59 7.32 0.48
CA LEU A 14 1.48 7.22 -0.46
C LEU A 14 0.17 7.24 0.32
N GLU A 15 -0.65 8.25 0.06
CA GLU A 15 -1.99 8.32 0.61
C GLU A 15 -2.95 7.89 -0.48
N ILE A 16 -3.65 6.78 -0.26
CA ILE A 16 -4.57 6.24 -1.25
C ILE A 16 -6.00 6.36 -0.75
N ASP A 17 -6.92 6.74 -1.64
CA ASP A 17 -8.32 6.85 -1.29
C ASP A 17 -9.20 6.12 -2.32
N GLY A 18 -10.45 5.90 -1.92
CA GLY A 18 -11.45 5.27 -2.77
C GLY A 18 -11.37 3.76 -2.76
N TRP A 19 -11.40 3.15 -3.93
CA TRP A 19 -11.49 1.70 -4.10
C TRP A 19 -10.23 1.16 -4.77
N LEU A 20 -9.53 0.29 -4.09
CA LEU A 20 -8.38 -0.43 -4.65
C LEU A 20 -8.87 -1.81 -5.08
N ASP A 21 -9.34 -1.90 -6.30
CA ASP A 21 -9.91 -3.11 -6.88
C ASP A 21 -9.10 -3.58 -8.09
N THR A 22 -9.63 -4.55 -8.83
CA THR A 22 -8.94 -5.11 -9.99
C THR A 22 -8.67 -4.08 -11.07
N GLN A 23 -9.56 -3.08 -11.23
CA GLN A 23 -9.41 -2.03 -12.23
C GLN A 23 -8.39 -0.97 -11.82
N THR A 24 -8.31 -0.67 -10.52
CA THR A 24 -7.43 0.39 -10.00
C THR A 24 -6.09 -0.13 -9.49
N ALA A 25 -5.95 -1.43 -9.25
CA ALA A 25 -4.68 -2.00 -8.79
C ALA A 25 -3.49 -1.63 -9.71
N PRO A 26 -3.62 -1.62 -11.06
CA PRO A 26 -2.53 -1.16 -11.90
C PRO A 26 -2.11 0.29 -11.66
N GLU A 27 -3.04 1.16 -11.25
CA GLU A 27 -2.72 2.56 -10.92
C GLU A 27 -1.80 2.64 -9.70
N LEU A 28 -2.05 1.81 -8.69
CA LEU A 28 -1.16 1.70 -7.54
C LEU A 28 0.20 1.13 -7.97
N GLY A 29 0.21 0.11 -8.82
CA GLY A 29 1.43 -0.46 -9.37
C GLY A 29 2.28 0.57 -10.08
N GLU A 30 1.66 1.43 -10.90
CA GLU A 30 2.35 2.52 -11.59
C GLU A 30 2.94 3.53 -10.61
N ALA A 31 2.19 3.90 -9.56
CA ALA A 31 2.67 4.82 -8.54
C ALA A 31 3.87 4.24 -7.78
N LEU A 32 3.84 2.95 -7.50
CA LEU A 32 4.95 2.27 -6.84
C LEU A 32 6.18 2.19 -7.76
N ASP A 33 5.99 1.88 -9.04
CA ASP A 33 7.08 1.81 -10.01
C ASP A 33 7.69 3.17 -10.29
N ALA A 34 6.92 4.24 -10.14
CA ALA A 34 7.40 5.61 -10.34
C ALA A 34 8.23 6.13 -9.17
N LEU A 35 8.30 5.41 -8.05
CA LEU A 35 9.16 5.82 -6.94
C LEU A 35 10.62 5.71 -7.32
N ASP A 36 11.39 6.76 -7.00
CA ASP A 36 12.82 6.78 -7.28
C ASP A 36 13.53 5.65 -6.53
N SER A 37 14.59 5.12 -7.13
CA SER A 37 15.41 4.07 -6.50
C SER A 37 16.07 4.52 -5.19
N SER A 38 16.17 5.82 -4.96
CA SER A 38 16.65 6.38 -3.70
C SER A 38 15.67 6.21 -2.55
N VAL A 39 14.40 5.93 -2.85
CA VAL A 39 13.40 5.65 -1.82
C VAL A 39 13.60 4.24 -1.30
N THR A 40 13.92 4.13 -0.01
CA THR A 40 14.17 2.85 0.66
C THR A 40 13.14 2.52 1.72
N GLU A 41 12.33 3.49 2.12
CA GLU A 41 11.26 3.30 3.10
C GLU A 41 9.96 3.86 2.54
N LEU A 42 8.88 3.11 2.66
CA LEU A 42 7.56 3.51 2.18
C LEU A 42 6.51 3.35 3.28
N THR A 43 5.67 4.36 3.42
CA THR A 43 4.47 4.29 4.23
C THR A 43 3.27 4.43 3.29
N ILE A 44 2.29 3.55 3.43
CA ILE A 44 1.02 3.64 2.73
C ILE A 44 -0.06 3.98 3.75
N ASP A 45 -0.72 5.10 3.55
CA ASP A 45 -1.82 5.55 4.41
C ASP A 45 -3.14 5.16 3.76
N MET A 46 -3.95 4.40 4.49
CA MET A 46 -5.23 3.88 4.02
C MET A 46 -6.43 4.54 4.71
N ASN A 47 -6.23 5.70 5.33
CA ASN A 47 -7.31 6.37 6.07
C ASN A 47 -8.55 6.61 5.20
N ALA A 48 -8.38 6.95 3.94
CA ALA A 48 -9.47 7.25 3.02
C ALA A 48 -9.78 6.08 2.06
N LEU A 49 -9.16 4.93 2.25
CA LEU A 49 -9.43 3.76 1.42
C LEU A 49 -10.70 3.06 1.91
N GLU A 50 -11.63 2.81 1.00
CA GLU A 50 -12.94 2.23 1.33
C GLU A 50 -13.03 0.74 1.01
N TYR A 51 -12.18 0.25 0.12
CA TYR A 51 -12.23 -1.14 -0.33
C TYR A 51 -10.87 -1.59 -0.86
N ILE A 52 -10.53 -2.86 -0.63
CA ILE A 52 -9.34 -3.48 -1.20
C ILE A 52 -9.68 -4.89 -1.71
N SER A 53 -9.23 -5.19 -2.92
CA SER A 53 -9.37 -6.51 -3.53
C SER A 53 -8.10 -7.32 -3.38
N SER A 54 -8.15 -8.61 -3.76
CA SER A 54 -6.96 -9.46 -3.78
C SER A 54 -5.89 -8.93 -4.75
N SER A 55 -6.31 -8.31 -5.86
CA SER A 55 -5.37 -7.67 -6.80
C SER A 55 -4.64 -6.50 -6.14
N GLY A 56 -5.35 -5.70 -5.34
CA GLY A 56 -4.74 -4.61 -4.59
C GLY A 56 -3.77 -5.13 -3.54
N LEU A 57 -4.14 -6.19 -2.82
CA LEU A 57 -3.26 -6.83 -1.85
C LEU A 57 -1.96 -7.31 -2.49
N ARG A 58 -2.03 -7.87 -3.69
CA ARG A 58 -0.85 -8.34 -4.42
C ARG A 58 0.11 -7.21 -4.72
N GLN A 59 -0.39 -6.03 -5.09
CA GLN A 59 0.45 -4.86 -5.32
C GLN A 59 1.19 -4.45 -4.04
N ILE A 60 0.51 -4.48 -2.92
CA ILE A 60 1.10 -4.13 -1.62
C ILE A 60 2.17 -5.16 -1.22
N VAL A 61 1.89 -6.44 -1.38
CA VAL A 61 2.85 -7.51 -1.08
C VAL A 61 4.09 -7.40 -1.99
N ALA A 62 3.89 -7.09 -3.27
CA ALA A 62 5.00 -6.90 -4.21
C ALA A 62 5.87 -5.71 -3.80
N ALA A 63 5.25 -4.61 -3.36
CA ALA A 63 5.97 -3.44 -2.86
C ALA A 63 6.77 -3.77 -1.60
N HIS A 64 6.20 -4.55 -0.69
CA HIS A 64 6.87 -5.00 0.52
C HIS A 64 8.14 -5.78 0.20
N LYS A 65 8.06 -6.68 -0.76
CA LYS A 65 9.22 -7.45 -1.23
C LYS A 65 10.27 -6.54 -1.87
N LYS A 66 9.85 -5.64 -2.74
CA LYS A 66 10.73 -4.71 -3.44
C LYS A 66 11.53 -3.85 -2.47
N LEU A 67 10.93 -3.49 -1.34
CA LEU A 67 11.55 -2.64 -0.32
C LEU A 67 12.20 -3.42 0.81
N ASN A 68 12.36 -4.72 0.65
CA ASN A 68 12.96 -5.60 1.65
C ASN A 68 12.29 -5.51 3.03
N GLY A 69 10.97 -5.35 3.03
CA GLY A 69 10.17 -5.24 4.25
C GLY A 69 10.07 -3.84 4.83
N ASN A 70 10.71 -2.85 4.23
CA ASN A 70 10.66 -1.46 4.72
C ASN A 70 9.40 -0.73 4.22
N LEU A 71 8.26 -1.36 4.40
CA LEU A 71 6.95 -0.82 4.06
C LEU A 71 6.07 -0.89 5.29
N THR A 72 5.48 0.24 5.65
CA THR A 72 4.55 0.36 6.77
C THR A 72 3.19 0.77 6.22
N ILE A 73 2.13 0.15 6.74
CA ILE A 73 0.76 0.48 6.40
C ILE A 73 0.10 1.07 7.63
N GLN A 74 -0.52 2.22 7.48
CA GLN A 74 -1.14 2.93 8.60
C GLN A 74 -2.58 3.34 8.32
N ASN A 75 -3.33 3.57 9.39
CA ASN A 75 -4.72 4.03 9.34
C ASN A 75 -5.65 3.09 8.59
N VAL A 76 -5.48 1.80 8.83
CA VAL A 76 -6.30 0.75 8.22
C VAL A 76 -7.63 0.67 8.95
N SER A 77 -8.75 0.73 8.21
CA SER A 77 -10.08 0.53 8.79
C SER A 77 -10.26 -0.91 9.25
N ALA A 78 -11.22 -1.14 10.14
CA ALA A 78 -11.53 -2.49 10.61
C ALA A 78 -11.92 -3.41 9.45
N GLU A 79 -12.68 -2.90 8.49
CA GLU A 79 -13.13 -3.68 7.33
C GLU A 79 -11.95 -4.10 6.44
N ILE A 80 -11.02 -3.19 6.19
CA ILE A 80 -9.83 -3.49 5.40
C ILE A 80 -8.88 -4.40 6.19
N MET A 81 -8.76 -4.19 7.49
CA MET A 81 -7.96 -5.08 8.34
C MET A 81 -8.48 -6.51 8.31
N ASP A 82 -9.80 -6.70 8.25
CA ASP A 82 -10.40 -8.03 8.10
C ASP A 82 -9.93 -8.71 6.81
N VAL A 83 -9.81 -7.96 5.71
CA VAL A 83 -9.30 -8.50 4.44
C VAL A 83 -7.85 -8.96 4.60
N PHE A 84 -7.00 -8.16 5.25
CA PHE A 84 -5.62 -8.56 5.52
C PHE A 84 -5.56 -9.81 6.39
N ASN A 85 -6.40 -9.89 7.42
CA ASN A 85 -6.45 -11.06 8.32
C ASN A 85 -6.91 -12.31 7.59
N MET A 86 -7.97 -12.20 6.80
CA MET A 86 -8.54 -13.34 6.06
C MET A 86 -7.58 -13.88 5.01
N SER A 87 -6.81 -13.02 4.38
CA SER A 87 -5.83 -13.41 3.38
C SER A 87 -4.52 -13.94 3.97
N GLY A 88 -4.32 -13.78 5.29
CA GLY A 88 -3.09 -14.18 5.97
C GLY A 88 -1.95 -13.18 5.85
N PHE A 89 -2.15 -12.06 5.17
CA PHE A 89 -1.08 -11.09 4.96
C PHE A 89 -0.82 -10.18 6.15
N SER A 90 -1.75 -10.10 7.11
CA SER A 90 -1.56 -9.25 8.30
C SER A 90 -0.31 -9.62 9.10
N LYS A 91 0.10 -10.88 9.07
CA LYS A 91 1.29 -11.35 9.79
C LYS A 91 2.58 -11.08 9.02
N ARG A 92 2.47 -10.84 7.71
CA ARG A 92 3.63 -10.66 6.83
C ARG A 92 3.93 -9.18 6.57
N LEU A 93 2.97 -8.32 6.80
CA LEU A 93 3.05 -6.88 6.56
C LEU A 93 3.18 -6.14 7.89
N ASN A 94 3.87 -4.99 7.86
CA ASN A 94 3.98 -4.13 9.02
C ASN A 94 2.80 -3.16 9.04
N ILE A 95 1.76 -3.52 9.78
CA ILE A 95 0.53 -2.72 9.91
C ILE A 95 0.51 -2.09 11.30
N VAL A 96 0.43 -0.78 11.35
CA VAL A 96 0.44 -0.01 12.60
C VAL A 96 -0.88 0.73 12.84
#